data_28532cd91b01b1c13df5ca90bf55e23b
#
_entry.id   28532cd91b01b1c13df5ca90bf55e23b
#
_cell.length_a   1.000
_cell.length_b   1.000
_cell.length_c   1.000
_cell.angle_alpha   90.00
_cell.angle_beta   90.00
_cell.angle_gamma   90.00
#
_symmetry.space_group_name_H-M   'P 1'
#
loop_
_entity.id
_entity.type
_entity.pdbx_description
1 polymer ?
#
loop_
_entity_poly.entity_id
_entity_poly.type
_entity_poly.pdbx_seq_one_letter_code
_entity_poly.pdbx_strand_id
1 'polypeptide(L)'
;MNKDKIIKSFLALIFTTITIGILTLLTYKTNFGLFLIASFGSSMVLLYGYPESPFAKPKNILFGHLVTSTIGILFYNFIPLPIYILIPLAVGLGVGLMILLDVTHPPAGGNPIIVILGSVSFDYLFSPILTGCLIIIAFGTVSYTHLTLPTM
;
A
#
# COMPACT_ATOMS: atom_id res chain seq x y z
N MET A 1 -11.77 11.90 26.76
CA MET A 1 -11.49 11.26 25.45
C MET A 1 -12.79 11.26 24.66
N ASN A 2 -12.80 11.74 23.41
CA ASN A 2 -14.03 11.83 22.61
C ASN A 2 -14.53 10.43 22.23
N LYS A 3 -15.82 10.16 22.48
CA LYS A 3 -16.48 8.86 22.21
C LYS A 3 -16.36 8.45 20.72
N ASP A 4 -16.51 9.40 19.81
CA ASP A 4 -16.39 9.14 18.35
C ASP A 4 -14.97 8.69 17.98
N LYS A 5 -13.95 9.28 18.59
CA LYS A 5 -12.56 8.88 18.38
C LYS A 5 -12.29 7.44 18.85
N ILE A 6 -12.90 7.04 19.96
CA ILE A 6 -12.78 5.66 20.47
C ILE A 6 -13.42 4.68 19.51
N ILE A 7 -14.65 4.97 19.06
CA ILE A 7 -15.38 4.12 18.11
C ILE A 7 -14.59 4.00 16.80
N LYS A 8 -14.14 5.12 16.26
CA LYS A 8 -13.32 5.13 15.02
C LYS A 8 -12.05 4.29 15.17
N SER A 9 -11.34 4.43 16.29
CA SER A 9 -10.12 3.65 16.54
C SER A 9 -10.40 2.16 16.66
N PHE A 10 -11.51 1.78 17.30
CA PHE A 10 -11.92 0.39 17.43
C PHE A 10 -12.31 -0.23 16.09
N LEU A 11 -13.07 0.50 15.27
CA LEU A 11 -13.42 0.07 13.92
C LEU A 11 -12.18 -0.06 13.03
N ALA A 12 -11.26 0.91 13.08
CA ALA A 12 -9.98 0.84 12.35
C ALA A 12 -9.15 -0.39 12.77
N LEU A 13 -9.11 -0.72 14.07
CA LEU A 13 -8.47 -1.94 14.56
C LEU A 13 -9.09 -3.19 13.92
N ILE A 14 -10.43 -3.33 13.96
CA ILE A 14 -11.13 -4.49 13.43
C ILE A 14 -10.89 -4.63 11.91
N PHE A 15 -11.14 -3.57 11.14
CA PHE A 15 -10.99 -3.61 9.69
C PHE A 15 -9.55 -3.84 9.25
N THR A 16 -8.57 -3.24 9.94
CA THR A 16 -7.14 -3.51 9.69
C THR A 16 -6.82 -4.98 9.95
N THR A 17 -7.25 -5.51 11.10
CA THR A 17 -6.98 -6.91 11.46
C THR A 17 -7.57 -7.87 10.42
N ILE A 18 -8.80 -7.63 9.98
CA ILE A 18 -9.45 -8.46 8.96
C ILE A 18 -8.70 -8.36 7.62
N THR A 19 -8.45 -7.14 7.14
CA THR A 19 -7.81 -6.93 5.81
C THR A 19 -6.40 -7.51 5.77
N ILE A 20 -5.55 -7.19 6.73
CA ILE A 20 -4.19 -7.74 6.83
C ILE A 20 -4.24 -9.25 7.10
N GLY A 21 -5.17 -9.72 7.91
CA GLY A 21 -5.39 -11.14 8.17
C GLY A 21 -5.67 -11.93 6.90
N ILE A 22 -6.54 -11.42 6.02
CA ILE A 22 -6.83 -12.05 4.72
C ILE A 22 -5.58 -12.09 3.83
N LEU A 23 -4.86 -10.97 3.69
CA LEU A 23 -3.62 -10.91 2.92
C LEU A 23 -2.57 -11.88 3.47
N THR A 24 -2.48 -12.00 4.79
CA THR A 24 -1.58 -12.94 5.48
C THR A 24 -1.98 -14.40 5.20
N LEU A 25 -3.27 -14.72 5.32
CA LEU A 25 -3.77 -16.06 5.03
C LEU A 25 -3.53 -16.44 3.56
N LEU A 26 -3.79 -15.54 2.62
CA LEU A 26 -3.51 -15.77 1.20
C LEU A 26 -2.03 -16.02 0.95
N THR A 27 -1.14 -15.27 1.61
CA THR A 27 0.31 -15.42 1.47
C THR A 27 0.83 -16.76 2.03
N TYR A 28 0.38 -17.16 3.22
CA TYR A 28 0.99 -18.28 3.93
C TYR A 28 0.21 -19.59 3.86
N LYS A 29 -1.06 -19.57 3.45
CA LYS A 29 -1.93 -20.75 3.39
C LYS A 29 -2.34 -21.13 1.98
N THR A 30 -1.93 -20.37 0.96
CA THR A 30 -2.19 -20.72 -0.44
C THR A 30 -0.87 -20.76 -1.22
N ASN A 31 -0.90 -21.39 -2.39
CA ASN A 31 0.23 -21.42 -3.33
C ASN A 31 0.11 -20.37 -4.44
N PHE A 32 -0.76 -19.36 -4.25
CA PHE A 32 -1.01 -18.34 -5.27
C PHE A 32 0.02 -17.20 -5.29
N GLY A 33 0.93 -17.15 -4.32
CA GLY A 33 1.99 -16.14 -4.26
C GLY A 33 1.93 -15.23 -3.03
N LEU A 34 2.69 -14.15 -3.08
CA LEU A 34 2.78 -13.16 -2.01
C LEU A 34 1.67 -12.12 -2.17
N PHE A 35 0.87 -11.89 -1.13
CA PHE A 35 -0.19 -10.87 -1.12
C PHE A 35 0.06 -9.76 -0.10
N LEU A 36 0.95 -9.98 0.85
CA LEU A 36 1.24 -9.06 1.95
C LEU A 36 2.60 -8.38 1.75
N ILE A 37 2.61 -7.05 1.88
CA ILE A 37 3.83 -6.25 1.96
C ILE A 37 3.73 -5.23 3.10
N ALA A 38 4.87 -4.79 3.61
CA ALA A 38 4.93 -3.89 4.77
C ALA A 38 4.21 -2.55 4.54
N SER A 39 4.28 -1.99 3.33
CA SER A 39 3.61 -0.73 2.97
C SER A 39 2.08 -0.82 3.03
N PHE A 40 1.48 -2.01 2.91
CA PHE A 40 0.04 -2.18 3.09
C PHE A 40 -0.40 -1.91 4.54
N GLY A 41 0.43 -2.26 5.53
CA GLY A 41 0.17 -1.86 6.92
C GLY A 41 0.03 -0.34 7.08
N SER A 42 0.92 0.42 6.45
CA SER A 42 0.83 1.89 6.44
C SER A 42 -0.41 2.40 5.67
N SER A 43 -0.83 1.71 4.60
CA SER A 43 -2.05 2.05 3.85
C SER A 43 -3.31 1.93 4.71
N MET A 44 -3.34 0.99 5.68
CA MET A 44 -4.47 0.85 6.60
C MET A 44 -4.67 2.09 7.48
N VAL A 45 -3.60 2.78 7.85
CA VAL A 45 -3.70 4.04 8.62
C VAL A 45 -4.47 5.09 7.83
N LEU A 46 -4.24 5.22 6.52
CA LEU A 46 -4.99 6.15 5.68
C LEU A 46 -6.42 5.67 5.44
N LEU A 47 -6.60 4.42 5.03
CA LEU A 47 -7.91 3.88 4.68
C LEU A 47 -8.90 3.92 5.85
N TYR A 48 -8.45 3.55 7.04
CA TYR A 48 -9.35 3.43 8.20
C TYR A 48 -9.20 4.57 9.20
N GLY A 49 -8.04 5.23 9.23
CA GLY A 49 -7.81 6.38 10.09
C GLY A 49 -8.23 7.71 9.47
N TYR A 50 -7.98 7.86 8.17
CA TYR A 50 -8.15 9.12 7.43
C TYR A 50 -8.78 8.89 6.06
N PRO A 51 -9.97 8.28 5.95
CA PRO A 51 -10.59 7.90 4.67
C PRO A 51 -10.89 9.10 3.75
N GLU A 52 -11.09 10.29 4.32
CA GLU A 52 -11.29 11.54 3.57
C GLU A 52 -10.01 12.10 2.94
N SER A 53 -8.85 11.53 3.29
CA SER A 53 -7.58 11.98 2.73
C SER A 53 -7.55 11.78 1.21
N PRO A 54 -7.09 12.76 0.42
CA PRO A 54 -6.88 12.58 -1.00
C PRO A 54 -5.91 11.43 -1.30
N PHE A 55 -5.01 11.12 -0.38
CA PHE A 55 -4.04 10.05 -0.50
C PHE A 55 -4.61 8.64 -0.25
N ALA A 56 -5.82 8.54 0.31
CA ALA A 56 -6.53 7.29 0.55
C ALA A 56 -7.43 6.85 -0.64
N LYS A 57 -7.47 7.64 -1.71
CA LYS A 57 -8.30 7.34 -2.89
C LYS A 57 -7.81 6.05 -3.57
N PRO A 58 -8.73 5.20 -4.10
CA PRO A 58 -8.37 3.96 -4.80
C PRO A 58 -7.33 4.15 -5.91
N LYS A 59 -7.47 5.20 -6.72
CA LYS A 59 -6.50 5.59 -7.76
C LYS A 59 -5.10 5.74 -7.19
N ASN A 60 -4.98 6.46 -6.08
CA ASN A 60 -3.68 6.77 -5.48
C ASN A 60 -3.04 5.52 -4.86
N ILE A 61 -3.83 4.69 -4.20
CA ILE A 61 -3.36 3.41 -3.65
C ILE A 61 -2.80 2.54 -4.77
N LEU A 62 -3.62 2.25 -5.79
CA LEU A 62 -3.23 1.34 -6.87
C LEU A 62 -2.01 1.85 -7.64
N PHE A 63 -2.11 3.06 -8.19
CA PHE A 63 -1.05 3.58 -9.05
C PHE A 63 0.18 4.05 -8.28
N GLY A 64 0.03 4.53 -7.05
CA GLY A 64 1.16 4.84 -6.17
C GLY A 64 2.03 3.60 -5.92
N HIS A 65 1.43 2.48 -5.54
CA HIS A 65 2.15 1.22 -5.35
C HIS A 65 2.74 0.68 -6.66
N LEU A 66 2.01 0.74 -7.77
CA LEU A 66 2.52 0.28 -9.07
C LEU A 66 3.73 1.09 -9.54
N VAL A 67 3.63 2.42 -9.54
CA VAL A 67 4.71 3.32 -9.98
C VAL A 67 5.98 3.10 -9.16
N THR A 68 5.87 3.13 -7.85
CA THR A 68 7.05 3.03 -6.97
C THR A 68 7.70 1.64 -7.01
N SER A 69 6.88 0.57 -7.05
CA SER A 69 7.41 -0.78 -7.19
C SER A 69 8.08 -1.00 -8.55
N THR A 70 7.48 -0.50 -9.63
CA THR A 70 8.08 -0.57 -10.97
C THR A 70 9.44 0.11 -11.01
N ILE A 71 9.56 1.31 -10.42
CA ILE A 71 10.85 2.02 -10.34
C ILE A 71 11.87 1.19 -9.55
N GLY A 72 11.49 0.65 -8.40
CA GLY A 72 12.38 -0.22 -7.62
C GLY A 72 12.89 -1.40 -8.42
N ILE A 73 12.02 -2.09 -9.17
CA ILE A 73 12.37 -3.24 -10.02
C ILE A 73 13.29 -2.81 -11.18
N LEU A 74 12.97 -1.71 -11.86
CA LEU A 74 13.80 -1.20 -12.97
C LEU A 74 15.20 -0.80 -12.47
N PHE A 75 15.27 -0.11 -11.34
CA PHE A 75 16.55 0.27 -10.75
C PHE A 75 17.38 -0.95 -10.37
N TYR A 76 16.77 -1.91 -9.67
CA TYR A 76 17.47 -3.12 -9.26
C TYR A 76 18.03 -3.93 -10.44
N ASN A 77 17.26 -4.07 -11.52
CA ASN A 77 17.64 -4.93 -12.65
C ASN A 77 18.56 -4.24 -13.67
N PHE A 78 18.48 -2.92 -13.84
CA PHE A 78 19.13 -2.24 -14.96
C PHE A 78 20.16 -1.18 -14.57
N ILE A 79 20.22 -0.79 -13.29
CA ILE A 79 21.13 0.27 -12.85
C ILE A 79 22.23 -0.32 -11.95
N PRO A 80 23.48 -0.49 -12.45
CA PRO A 80 24.57 -1.13 -11.71
C PRO A 80 25.22 -0.13 -10.73
N LEU A 81 24.48 0.34 -9.74
CA LEU A 81 24.98 1.23 -8.70
C LEU A 81 25.01 0.52 -7.34
N PRO A 82 25.91 0.92 -6.43
CA PRO A 82 25.88 0.45 -5.06
C PRO A 82 24.54 0.77 -4.38
N ILE A 83 24.08 -0.13 -3.52
CA ILE A 83 22.73 -0.09 -2.92
C ILE A 83 22.44 1.22 -2.16
N TYR A 84 23.47 1.81 -1.54
CA TYR A 84 23.35 3.08 -0.81
C TYR A 84 23.17 4.31 -1.70
N ILE A 85 23.41 4.18 -3.02
CA ILE A 85 23.09 5.18 -4.05
C ILE A 85 21.79 4.81 -4.77
N LEU A 86 21.62 3.54 -5.06
CA LEU A 86 20.49 3.00 -5.82
C LEU A 86 19.17 3.29 -5.10
N ILE A 87 19.07 2.99 -3.81
CA ILE A 87 17.85 3.16 -3.02
C ILE A 87 17.39 4.62 -2.97
N PRO A 88 18.21 5.61 -2.55
CA PRO A 88 17.75 6.99 -2.48
C PRO A 88 17.33 7.56 -3.84
N LEU A 89 18.00 7.18 -4.93
CA LEU A 89 17.60 7.60 -6.28
C LEU A 89 16.27 6.99 -6.69
N ALA A 90 16.06 5.69 -6.45
CA ALA A 90 14.80 5.00 -6.77
C ALA A 90 13.63 5.56 -5.93
N VAL A 91 13.84 5.82 -4.65
CA VAL A 91 12.82 6.43 -3.77
C VAL A 91 12.51 7.85 -4.23
N GLY A 92 13.54 8.67 -4.48
CA GLY A 92 13.37 10.05 -4.92
C GLY A 92 12.59 10.14 -6.25
N LEU A 93 12.96 9.32 -7.24
CA LEU A 93 12.24 9.23 -8.51
C LEU A 93 10.80 8.74 -8.31
N GLY A 94 10.59 7.72 -7.49
CA GLY A 94 9.27 7.18 -7.16
C GLY A 94 8.34 8.22 -6.56
N VAL A 95 8.83 8.98 -5.58
CA VAL A 95 8.09 10.07 -4.95
C VAL A 95 7.81 11.18 -5.96
N GLY A 96 8.80 11.60 -6.73
CA GLY A 96 8.64 12.63 -7.76
C GLY A 96 7.60 12.25 -8.81
N LEU A 97 7.61 11.01 -9.29
CA LEU A 97 6.64 10.53 -10.27
C LEU A 97 5.23 10.37 -9.69
N MET A 98 5.09 9.93 -8.44
CA MET A 98 3.77 9.91 -7.78
C MET A 98 3.13 11.30 -7.73
N ILE A 99 3.92 12.33 -7.45
CA ILE A 99 3.45 13.72 -7.41
C ILE A 99 3.11 14.20 -8.82
N LEU A 100 4.01 13.99 -9.78
CA LEU A 100 3.82 14.42 -11.17
C LEU A 100 2.58 13.80 -11.84
N LEU A 101 2.30 12.53 -11.53
CA LEU A 101 1.17 11.78 -12.10
C LEU A 101 -0.13 11.95 -11.29
N ASP A 102 -0.12 12.75 -10.24
CA ASP A 102 -1.27 12.95 -9.33
C ASP A 102 -1.83 11.62 -8.77
N VAL A 103 -0.90 10.75 -8.33
CA VAL A 103 -1.20 9.43 -7.71
C VAL A 103 -0.50 9.28 -6.37
N THR A 104 -0.28 10.37 -5.66
CA THR A 104 0.45 10.37 -4.39
C THR A 104 -0.24 9.49 -3.35
N HIS A 105 0.48 8.45 -2.91
CA HIS A 105 0.10 7.56 -1.82
C HIS A 105 1.33 7.35 -0.92
N PRO A 106 1.44 8.07 0.21
CA PRO A 106 2.64 8.06 1.04
C PRO A 106 3.16 6.68 1.44
N PRO A 107 2.30 5.69 1.79
CA PRO A 107 2.77 4.34 2.10
C PRO A 107 3.57 3.68 0.97
N ALA A 108 3.24 3.99 -0.28
CA ALA A 108 3.92 3.43 -1.44
C ALA A 108 5.36 3.95 -1.62
N GLY A 109 5.70 5.09 -1.01
CA GLY A 109 7.05 5.66 -1.08
C GLY A 109 8.15 4.72 -0.58
N GLY A 110 7.82 3.77 0.29
CA GLY A 110 8.75 2.75 0.78
C GLY A 110 8.95 1.55 -0.16
N ASN A 111 8.14 1.39 -1.20
CA ASN A 111 8.21 0.21 -2.07
C ASN A 111 9.56 0.02 -2.78
N PRO A 112 10.24 1.06 -3.31
CA PRO A 112 11.55 0.86 -3.93
C PRO A 112 12.57 0.23 -2.98
N ILE A 113 12.49 0.55 -1.69
CA ILE A 113 13.34 -0.04 -0.66
C ILE A 113 13.05 -1.54 -0.52
N ILE A 114 11.77 -1.89 -0.38
CA ILE A 114 11.32 -3.28 -0.23
C ILE A 114 11.74 -4.11 -1.45
N VAL A 115 11.52 -3.57 -2.64
CA VAL A 115 11.82 -4.22 -3.92
C VAL A 115 13.32 -4.47 -4.08
N ILE A 116 14.15 -3.45 -3.84
CA ILE A 116 15.61 -3.54 -4.01
C ILE A 116 16.22 -4.49 -2.99
N LEU A 117 15.84 -4.36 -1.71
CA LEU A 117 16.34 -5.25 -0.65
C LEU A 117 15.85 -6.69 -0.79
N GLY A 118 14.66 -6.87 -1.32
CA GLY A 118 14.05 -8.19 -1.57
C GLY A 118 14.51 -8.84 -2.88
N SER A 119 15.25 -8.12 -3.74
CA SER A 119 15.71 -8.63 -5.06
C SER A 119 14.56 -9.26 -5.87
N VAL A 120 13.40 -8.60 -5.88
CA VAL A 120 12.18 -9.17 -6.46
C VAL A 120 12.12 -9.03 -7.98
N SER A 121 11.41 -9.97 -8.63
CA SER A 121 11.18 -9.98 -10.07
C SER A 121 9.95 -9.16 -10.48
N PHE A 122 9.69 -9.05 -11.79
CA PHE A 122 8.51 -8.36 -12.33
C PHE A 122 7.17 -8.97 -11.90
N ASP A 123 7.14 -10.26 -11.54
CA ASP A 123 5.94 -10.93 -11.02
C ASP A 123 5.40 -10.27 -9.74
N TYR A 124 6.27 -9.59 -9.01
CA TYR A 124 5.92 -8.81 -7.83
C TYR A 124 4.88 -7.71 -8.13
N LEU A 125 4.85 -7.17 -9.35
CA LEU A 125 3.84 -6.19 -9.76
C LEU A 125 2.43 -6.79 -9.82
N PHE A 126 2.31 -8.08 -10.14
CA PHE A 126 1.03 -8.77 -10.16
C PHE A 126 0.66 -9.26 -8.76
N SER A 127 1.56 -9.94 -8.10
CA SER A 127 1.40 -10.41 -6.73
C SER A 127 2.69 -10.10 -5.95
N PRO A 128 2.67 -9.24 -4.94
CA PRO A 128 1.52 -8.73 -4.17
C PRO A 128 0.90 -7.40 -4.64
N ILE A 129 1.53 -6.62 -5.54
CA ILE A 129 1.14 -5.22 -5.73
C ILE A 129 -0.28 -5.10 -6.27
N LEU A 130 -0.55 -5.58 -7.48
CA LEU A 130 -1.88 -5.44 -8.09
C LEU A 130 -2.96 -6.14 -7.27
N THR A 131 -2.76 -7.42 -6.97
CA THR A 131 -3.75 -8.23 -6.25
C THR A 131 -3.99 -7.73 -4.82
N GLY A 132 -2.93 -7.38 -4.08
CA GLY A 132 -3.04 -6.84 -2.74
C GLY A 132 -3.73 -5.47 -2.71
N CYS A 133 -3.39 -4.57 -3.65
CA CYS A 133 -4.06 -3.27 -3.78
C CYS A 133 -5.57 -3.44 -4.06
N LEU A 134 -5.97 -4.35 -4.93
CA LEU A 134 -7.39 -4.61 -5.23
C LEU A 134 -8.14 -5.10 -3.99
N ILE A 135 -7.55 -5.99 -3.22
CA ILE A 135 -8.14 -6.47 -1.95
C ILE A 135 -8.28 -5.32 -0.95
N ILE A 136 -7.22 -4.53 -0.75
CA ILE A 136 -7.23 -3.38 0.16
C ILE A 136 -8.30 -2.37 -0.23
N ILE A 137 -8.41 -2.04 -1.53
CA ILE A 137 -9.39 -1.09 -2.05
C ILE A 137 -10.81 -1.62 -1.84
N ALA A 138 -11.06 -2.90 -2.10
CA ALA A 138 -12.37 -3.52 -1.89
C ALA A 138 -12.81 -3.41 -0.42
N PHE A 139 -11.93 -3.80 0.52
CA PHE A 139 -12.23 -3.67 1.95
C PHE A 139 -12.33 -2.22 2.41
N GLY A 140 -11.49 -1.32 1.89
CA GLY A 140 -11.55 0.12 2.16
C GLY A 140 -12.89 0.73 1.74
N THR A 141 -13.42 0.35 0.59
CA THR A 141 -14.71 0.84 0.08
C THR A 141 -15.86 0.37 0.97
N VAL A 142 -15.86 -0.90 1.38
CA VAL A 142 -16.88 -1.45 2.30
C VAL A 142 -16.83 -0.72 3.65
N SER A 143 -15.64 -0.49 4.20
CA SER A 143 -15.51 0.19 5.50
C SER A 143 -15.89 1.66 5.44
N TYR A 144 -15.64 2.35 4.31
CA TYR A 144 -16.00 3.74 4.12
C TYR A 144 -17.49 3.97 4.31
N THR A 145 -18.33 3.10 3.76
CA THR A 145 -19.78 3.17 3.93
C THR A 145 -20.23 3.01 5.38
N HIS A 146 -19.50 2.24 6.18
CA HIS A 146 -19.81 2.02 7.60
C HIS A 146 -19.19 3.07 8.53
N LEU A 147 -18.08 3.71 8.13
CA LEU A 147 -17.39 4.69 8.95
C LEU A 147 -17.89 6.12 8.74
N THR A 148 -18.50 6.42 7.58
CA THR A 148 -18.92 7.77 7.18
C THR A 148 -20.42 7.97 7.15
N LEU A 149 -21.24 6.91 7.19
CA LEU A 149 -22.68 7.06 7.36
C LEU A 149 -22.98 7.63 8.75
N PRO A 150 -23.78 8.72 8.85
CA PRO A 150 -24.26 9.17 10.14
C PRO A 150 -25.01 8.01 10.80
N THR A 151 -24.66 7.67 12.01
CA THR A 151 -25.50 6.83 12.86
C THR A 151 -26.82 7.59 13.04
N MET A 152 -27.84 7.20 12.28
CA MET A 152 -29.21 7.67 12.50
C MET A 152 -29.70 7.23 13.88
#